data_a0cec6a0625e0dc714d0ba23009fb6ba
#
_entry.id   a0cec6a0625e0dc714d0ba23009fb6ba
#
_cell.length_a   1.000
_cell.length_b   1.000
_cell.length_c   1.000
_cell.angle_alpha   90.00
_cell.angle_beta   90.00
_cell.angle_gamma   90.00
#
_symmetry.space_group_name_H-M   'P 1'
#
loop_
_entity.id
_entity.type
_entity.pdbx_description
1 polymer ?
#
loop_
_entity_poly.entity_id
_entity_poly.type
_entity_poly.pdbx_seq_one_letter_code
_entity_poly.pdbx_strand_id
1 'polypeptide(L)'
;MEHPRYGQTQEASRDQVTPSQARQDTQMAQVRPVTAEPAPTNWIGWVVFAGITMLVLGSLQALMGLVGIFNTDFYLVTAGDLAIPVNYTAWGWFHLAMGVVVALAGAAVMAGKTWGRAVGIFLAGLQALVNFAWFPAYPFWSMIIIAVDVLVIYALAVHGREMKSFSRRATS
;
A
#
# COMPACT_ATOMS: atom_id res chain seq x y z
N MET A 1 4.37 58.38 59.83
CA MET A 1 4.71 56.97 59.39
C MET A 1 4.14 56.84 58.02
N GLU A 2 5.01 57.06 56.98
CA GLU A 2 4.64 56.95 55.58
C GLU A 2 4.94 55.55 55.12
N HIS A 3 3.93 54.83 54.54
CA HIS A 3 4.09 53.62 53.87
C HIS A 3 4.53 53.88 52.40
N PRO A 4 5.61 53.31 51.90
CA PRO A 4 6.02 53.49 50.50
C PRO A 4 5.08 52.72 49.58
N ARG A 5 4.48 53.40 48.59
CA ARG A 5 3.72 52.83 47.46
C ARG A 5 4.64 52.16 46.47
N TYR A 6 4.95 50.92 46.73
CA TYR A 6 5.72 50.06 45.77
C TYR A 6 4.79 49.09 45.05
N GLY A 7 3.81 49.53 44.34
CA GLY A 7 2.90 48.58 43.66
C GLY A 7 2.30 49.06 42.35
N GLN A 8 2.41 50.34 42.01
CA GLN A 8 1.67 50.87 40.86
C GLN A 8 2.50 51.11 39.59
N THR A 9 3.80 50.89 39.62
CA THR A 9 4.67 51.10 38.44
C THR A 9 4.88 49.87 37.57
N GLN A 10 4.42 48.68 38.00
CA GLN A 10 4.61 47.46 37.26
C GLN A 10 3.41 47.07 36.37
N GLU A 11 2.21 47.56 36.66
CA GLU A 11 1.03 47.31 35.83
C GLU A 11 0.94 48.22 34.60
N ALA A 12 1.48 49.43 34.65
CA ALA A 12 1.46 50.38 33.54
C ALA A 12 2.45 50.00 32.38
N SER A 13 3.37 49.06 32.60
CA SER A 13 4.33 48.60 31.57
C SER A 13 3.82 47.45 30.73
N ARG A 14 2.68 46.83 31.06
CA ARG A 14 2.16 45.68 30.32
C ARG A 14 1.26 46.04 29.14
N ASP A 15 0.75 47.24 29.05
CA ASP A 15 -0.24 47.62 28.03
C ASP A 15 0.33 48.46 26.88
N GLN A 16 1.63 48.71 26.84
CA GLN A 16 2.27 49.36 25.68
C GLN A 16 2.92 48.35 24.73
N VAL A 17 2.12 47.45 24.14
CA VAL A 17 2.53 46.74 22.94
C VAL A 17 2.63 47.78 21.82
N THR A 18 3.85 48.20 21.51
CA THR A 18 4.07 49.14 20.40
C THR A 18 3.52 48.55 19.10
N PRO A 19 2.92 49.38 18.20
CA PRO A 19 2.38 48.90 16.94
C PRO A 19 3.39 48.10 16.09
N SER A 20 4.69 48.33 16.32
CA SER A 20 5.77 47.59 15.72
C SER A 20 5.90 46.14 16.22
N GLN A 21 5.70 45.94 17.55
CA GLN A 21 5.73 44.60 18.15
C GLN A 21 4.49 43.80 17.76
N ALA A 22 3.31 44.42 17.75
CA ALA A 22 2.11 43.75 17.25
C ALA A 22 2.22 43.32 15.76
N ARG A 23 2.89 44.12 14.93
CA ARG A 23 3.17 43.76 13.53
C ARG A 23 4.20 42.65 13.41
N GLN A 24 5.23 42.64 14.24
CA GLN A 24 6.23 41.57 14.29
C GLN A 24 5.62 40.24 14.79
N ASP A 25 4.79 40.28 15.81
CA ASP A 25 4.10 39.11 16.31
C ASP A 25 3.10 38.56 15.31
N THR A 26 2.42 39.43 14.55
CA THR A 26 1.53 39.03 13.44
C THR A 26 2.33 38.45 12.27
N GLN A 27 3.50 38.99 11.96
CA GLN A 27 4.37 38.43 10.93
C GLN A 27 5.00 37.10 11.35
N MET A 28 5.40 36.95 12.61
CA MET A 28 5.91 35.69 13.14
C MET A 28 4.81 34.62 13.24
N ALA A 29 3.58 35.02 13.57
CA ALA A 29 2.43 34.12 13.55
C ALA A 29 2.03 33.67 12.13
N GLN A 30 2.34 34.47 11.11
CA GLN A 30 2.13 34.11 9.70
C GLN A 30 3.26 33.26 9.11
N VAL A 31 4.45 33.29 9.71
CA VAL A 31 5.50 32.29 9.44
C VAL A 31 5.12 31.02 10.23
N ARG A 32 3.98 30.42 9.90
CA ARG A 32 3.80 28.99 10.19
C ARG A 32 5.02 28.31 9.60
N PRO A 33 5.77 27.51 10.38
CA PRO A 33 6.72 26.62 9.77
C PRO A 33 5.88 25.84 8.75
N VAL A 34 6.12 26.08 7.46
CA VAL A 34 5.74 25.15 6.44
C VAL A 34 6.48 23.90 6.88
N THR A 35 5.80 23.05 7.65
CA THR A 35 6.25 21.69 7.86
C THR A 35 6.35 21.17 6.44
N ALA A 36 7.56 21.20 5.90
CA ALA A 36 7.85 20.63 4.60
C ALA A 36 7.34 19.20 4.70
N GLU A 37 6.16 18.97 4.12
CA GLU A 37 5.65 17.60 4.03
C GLU A 37 6.75 16.79 3.36
N PRO A 38 7.13 15.66 3.96
CA PRO A 38 8.21 14.85 3.42
C PRO A 38 7.99 14.66 1.93
N ALA A 39 9.00 14.99 1.13
CA ALA A 39 8.96 14.75 -0.31
C ALA A 39 8.59 13.28 -0.53
N PRO A 40 7.77 12.97 -1.55
CA PRO A 40 7.41 11.60 -1.86
C PRO A 40 8.69 10.80 -2.04
N THR A 41 8.86 9.76 -1.25
CA THR A 41 10.04 8.91 -1.30
C THR A 41 10.00 8.05 -2.57
N ASN A 42 11.16 7.58 -3.05
CA ASN A 42 11.24 6.65 -4.19
C ASN A 42 10.41 5.37 -4.00
N TRP A 43 9.96 5.09 -2.77
CA TRP A 43 9.12 3.95 -2.42
C TRP A 43 7.69 4.01 -2.97
N ILE A 44 7.17 5.20 -3.33
CA ILE A 44 5.90 5.30 -4.05
C ILE A 44 5.96 4.52 -5.36
N GLY A 45 7.09 4.59 -6.08
CA GLY A 45 7.32 3.81 -7.29
C GLY A 45 7.18 2.30 -7.05
N TRP A 46 7.69 1.79 -5.93
CA TRP A 46 7.57 0.37 -5.57
C TRP A 46 6.13 -0.05 -5.25
N VAL A 47 5.36 0.81 -4.59
CA VAL A 47 3.93 0.55 -4.31
C VAL A 47 3.12 0.56 -5.61
N VAL A 48 3.39 1.50 -6.52
CA VAL A 48 2.77 1.54 -7.86
C VAL A 48 3.14 0.29 -8.65
N PHE A 49 4.43 -0.08 -8.66
CA PHE A 49 4.91 -1.29 -9.31
C PHE A 49 4.19 -2.54 -8.77
N ALA A 50 4.09 -2.68 -7.45
CA ALA A 50 3.35 -3.79 -6.82
C ALA A 50 1.87 -3.79 -7.26
N GLY A 51 1.20 -2.63 -7.28
CA GLY A 51 -0.18 -2.50 -7.73
C GLY A 51 -0.38 -2.90 -9.19
N ILE A 52 0.51 -2.45 -10.09
CA ILE A 52 0.48 -2.81 -11.52
C ILE A 52 0.74 -4.32 -11.69
N THR A 53 1.73 -4.85 -10.99
CA THR A 53 2.06 -6.28 -11.03
C THR A 53 0.88 -7.13 -10.60
N MET A 54 0.24 -6.78 -9.48
CA MET A 54 -0.98 -7.46 -9.01
C MET A 54 -2.11 -7.38 -10.03
N LEU A 55 -2.32 -6.21 -10.66
CA LEU A 55 -3.37 -6.04 -11.66
C LEU A 55 -3.12 -6.90 -12.89
N VAL A 56 -1.89 -6.91 -13.41
CA VAL A 56 -1.51 -7.71 -14.58
C VAL A 56 -1.60 -9.20 -14.26
N LEU A 57 -0.96 -9.65 -13.20
CA LEU A 57 -0.95 -11.07 -12.81
C LEU A 57 -2.35 -11.57 -12.46
N GLY A 58 -3.15 -10.77 -11.74
CA GLY A 58 -4.54 -11.10 -11.45
C GLY A 58 -5.39 -11.23 -12.71
N SER A 59 -5.20 -10.34 -13.68
CA SER A 59 -5.89 -10.41 -14.97
C SER A 59 -5.50 -11.66 -15.76
N LEU A 60 -4.20 -11.98 -15.83
CA LEU A 60 -3.73 -13.20 -16.47
C LEU A 60 -4.26 -14.46 -15.77
N GLN A 61 -4.27 -14.47 -14.45
CA GLN A 61 -4.82 -15.58 -13.67
C GLN A 61 -6.33 -15.75 -13.90
N ALA A 62 -7.09 -14.65 -13.98
CA ALA A 62 -8.52 -14.69 -14.34
C ALA A 62 -8.74 -15.23 -15.75
N LEU A 63 -7.92 -14.83 -16.72
CA LEU A 63 -7.96 -15.36 -18.09
C LEU A 63 -7.67 -16.86 -18.12
N MET A 64 -6.65 -17.33 -17.39
CA MET A 64 -6.34 -18.76 -17.27
C MET A 64 -7.50 -19.54 -16.62
N GLY A 65 -8.13 -18.95 -15.60
CA GLY A 65 -9.35 -19.50 -15.01
C GLY A 65 -10.49 -19.64 -16.02
N LEU A 66 -10.68 -18.63 -16.87
CA LEU A 66 -11.69 -18.64 -17.93
C LEU A 66 -11.41 -19.74 -18.97
N VAL A 67 -10.14 -19.88 -19.38
CA VAL A 67 -9.72 -20.98 -20.27
C VAL A 67 -10.02 -22.34 -19.64
N GLY A 68 -9.73 -22.52 -18.34
CA GLY A 68 -10.03 -23.78 -17.62
C GLY A 68 -11.53 -24.12 -17.55
N ILE A 69 -12.41 -23.11 -17.56
CA ILE A 69 -13.86 -23.31 -17.57
C ILE A 69 -14.38 -23.72 -18.95
N PHE A 70 -13.92 -23.03 -20.03
CA PHE A 70 -14.47 -23.18 -21.36
C PHE A 70 -13.71 -24.18 -22.24
N ASN A 71 -12.44 -24.46 -21.94
CA ASN A 71 -11.59 -25.35 -22.70
C ASN A 71 -10.81 -26.30 -21.78
N THR A 72 -11.52 -27.30 -21.28
CA THR A 72 -10.95 -28.30 -20.36
C THR A 72 -9.82 -29.10 -20.98
N ASP A 73 -9.82 -29.26 -22.32
CA ASP A 73 -8.80 -30.02 -23.07
C ASP A 73 -7.46 -29.29 -23.17
N PHE A 74 -7.44 -27.96 -22.92
CA PHE A 74 -6.20 -27.19 -22.98
C PHE A 74 -5.20 -27.57 -21.86
N TYR A 75 -5.69 -28.05 -20.74
CA TYR A 75 -4.89 -28.46 -19.58
C TYR A 75 -4.63 -29.99 -19.54
N LEU A 76 -4.93 -30.73 -20.64
CA LEU A 76 -4.67 -32.16 -20.70
C LEU A 76 -3.16 -32.44 -20.68
N VAL A 77 -2.59 -32.39 -19.48
CA VAL A 77 -1.51 -33.31 -19.12
C VAL A 77 -2.16 -34.68 -19.07
N THR A 78 -1.69 -35.59 -19.92
CA THR A 78 -2.19 -36.95 -20.03
C THR A 78 -2.57 -37.51 -18.67
N ALA A 79 -3.85 -37.86 -18.48
CA ALA A 79 -4.43 -38.26 -17.21
C ALA A 79 -3.83 -39.54 -16.59
N GLY A 80 -2.80 -40.13 -17.24
CA GLY A 80 -2.09 -41.29 -16.77
C GLY A 80 -1.07 -41.07 -15.67
N ASP A 81 -0.60 -39.81 -15.47
CA ASP A 81 0.49 -39.51 -14.55
C ASP A 81 0.07 -38.69 -13.31
N LEU A 82 -1.18 -38.20 -13.26
CA LEU A 82 -1.67 -37.49 -12.07
C LEU A 82 -2.39 -38.45 -11.12
N ALA A 83 -1.81 -38.61 -9.92
CA ALA A 83 -2.38 -39.41 -8.83
C ALA A 83 -3.68 -38.82 -8.24
N ILE A 84 -4.11 -37.64 -8.66
CA ILE A 84 -5.30 -36.94 -8.15
C ILE A 84 -6.16 -36.49 -9.35
N PRO A 85 -7.44 -36.91 -9.44
CA PRO A 85 -8.35 -36.41 -10.47
C PRO A 85 -8.68 -34.94 -10.20
N VAL A 86 -8.20 -34.04 -11.03
CA VAL A 86 -8.47 -32.61 -10.94
C VAL A 86 -9.71 -32.26 -11.76
N ASN A 87 -10.72 -31.68 -11.12
CA ASN A 87 -11.84 -31.09 -11.83
C ASN A 87 -11.41 -29.72 -12.40
N TYR A 88 -11.04 -29.68 -13.66
CA TYR A 88 -10.51 -28.47 -14.33
C TYR A 88 -11.54 -27.34 -14.35
N THR A 89 -12.82 -27.61 -14.41
CA THR A 89 -13.88 -26.58 -14.33
C THR A 89 -13.91 -25.94 -12.93
N ALA A 90 -13.86 -26.73 -11.86
CA ALA A 90 -13.78 -26.20 -10.50
C ALA A 90 -12.48 -25.43 -10.26
N TRP A 91 -11.36 -25.95 -10.78
CA TRP A 91 -10.06 -25.28 -10.76
C TRP A 91 -10.12 -23.94 -11.52
N GLY A 92 -10.76 -23.90 -12.70
CA GLY A 92 -10.96 -22.69 -13.49
C GLY A 92 -11.77 -21.63 -12.75
N TRP A 93 -12.87 -22.00 -12.09
CA TRP A 93 -13.65 -21.09 -11.25
C TRP A 93 -12.85 -20.50 -10.09
N PHE A 94 -12.06 -21.33 -9.43
CA PHE A 94 -11.18 -20.88 -8.34
C PHE A 94 -10.16 -19.85 -8.85
N HIS A 95 -9.49 -20.12 -9.98
CA HIS A 95 -8.49 -19.23 -10.57
C HIS A 95 -9.12 -17.93 -11.08
N LEU A 96 -10.32 -18.00 -11.69
CA LEU A 96 -11.06 -16.82 -12.11
C LEU A 96 -11.40 -15.92 -10.90
N ALA A 97 -11.97 -16.49 -9.84
CA ALA A 97 -12.32 -15.73 -8.64
C ALA A 97 -11.08 -15.09 -7.99
N MET A 98 -10.02 -15.88 -7.81
CA MET A 98 -8.76 -15.39 -7.24
C MET A 98 -8.11 -14.32 -8.11
N GLY A 99 -8.07 -14.50 -9.43
CA GLY A 99 -7.52 -13.53 -10.36
C GLY A 99 -8.27 -12.19 -10.30
N VAL A 100 -9.60 -12.23 -10.26
CA VAL A 100 -10.42 -11.02 -10.09
C VAL A 100 -10.11 -10.32 -8.76
N VAL A 101 -10.02 -11.06 -7.66
CA VAL A 101 -9.69 -10.50 -6.34
C VAL A 101 -8.31 -9.84 -6.36
N VAL A 102 -7.29 -10.51 -6.94
CA VAL A 102 -5.92 -9.96 -7.04
C VAL A 102 -5.90 -8.70 -7.91
N ALA A 103 -6.57 -8.71 -9.06
CA ALA A 103 -6.63 -7.54 -9.96
C ALA A 103 -7.32 -6.34 -9.28
N LEU A 104 -8.45 -6.57 -8.62
CA LEU A 104 -9.16 -5.52 -7.87
C LEU A 104 -8.32 -5.00 -6.70
N ALA A 105 -7.59 -5.88 -5.99
CA ALA A 105 -6.69 -5.47 -4.93
C ALA A 105 -5.54 -4.62 -5.47
N GLY A 106 -4.96 -4.96 -6.64
CA GLY A 106 -3.96 -4.16 -7.33
C GLY A 106 -4.46 -2.76 -7.69
N ALA A 107 -5.66 -2.66 -8.28
CA ALA A 107 -6.30 -1.39 -8.56
C ALA A 107 -6.56 -0.57 -7.28
N ALA A 108 -7.00 -1.23 -6.20
CA ALA A 108 -7.23 -0.59 -4.91
C ALA A 108 -5.93 -0.10 -4.26
N VAL A 109 -4.81 -0.82 -4.42
CA VAL A 109 -3.47 -0.38 -3.98
C VAL A 109 -3.09 0.92 -4.70
N MET A 110 -3.23 0.97 -6.03
CA MET A 110 -2.94 2.17 -6.81
C MET A 110 -3.85 3.34 -6.45
N ALA A 111 -5.12 3.07 -6.10
CA ALA A 111 -6.05 4.08 -5.58
C ALA A 111 -5.81 4.47 -4.11
N GLY A 112 -4.75 3.99 -3.47
CA GLY A 112 -4.42 4.27 -2.08
C GLY A 112 -5.39 3.66 -1.05
N LYS A 113 -6.18 2.66 -1.44
CA LYS A 113 -7.16 2.02 -0.55
C LYS A 113 -6.48 1.04 0.41
N THR A 114 -6.81 1.15 1.69
CA THR A 114 -6.22 0.31 2.74
C THR A 114 -6.57 -1.17 2.59
N TRP A 115 -7.80 -1.49 2.15
CA TRP A 115 -8.23 -2.88 1.97
C TRP A 115 -7.43 -3.61 0.89
N GLY A 116 -7.09 -2.93 -0.23
CA GLY A 116 -6.26 -3.53 -1.29
C GLY A 116 -4.88 -3.91 -0.79
N ARG A 117 -4.30 -3.11 0.10
CA ARG A 117 -3.02 -3.43 0.75
C ARG A 117 -3.13 -4.64 1.66
N ALA A 118 -4.18 -4.71 2.48
CA ALA A 118 -4.40 -5.84 3.39
C ALA A 118 -4.57 -7.15 2.60
N VAL A 119 -5.39 -7.13 1.55
CA VAL A 119 -5.58 -8.28 0.64
C VAL A 119 -4.28 -8.64 -0.06
N GLY A 120 -3.53 -7.65 -0.60
CA GLY A 120 -2.26 -7.88 -1.27
C GLY A 120 -1.23 -8.54 -0.36
N ILE A 121 -1.07 -8.05 0.88
CA ILE A 121 -0.16 -8.64 1.88
C ILE A 121 -0.59 -10.07 2.22
N PHE A 122 -1.88 -10.30 2.44
CA PHE A 122 -2.40 -11.63 2.76
C PHE A 122 -2.16 -12.63 1.63
N LEU A 123 -2.45 -12.25 0.39
CA LEU A 123 -2.29 -13.13 -0.77
C LEU A 123 -0.81 -13.39 -1.08
N ALA A 124 0.07 -12.39 -0.99
CA ALA A 124 1.50 -12.58 -1.15
C ALA A 124 2.06 -13.51 -0.05
N GLY A 125 1.62 -13.35 1.20
CA GLY A 125 1.99 -14.25 2.29
C GLY A 125 1.53 -15.69 2.05
N LEU A 126 0.29 -15.88 1.59
CA LEU A 126 -0.24 -17.20 1.24
C LEU A 126 0.54 -17.81 0.07
N GLN A 127 0.85 -17.03 -0.96
CA GLN A 127 1.64 -17.47 -2.12
C GLN A 127 3.06 -17.88 -1.71
N ALA A 128 3.73 -17.09 -0.86
CA ALA A 128 5.04 -17.42 -0.33
C ALA A 128 5.01 -18.75 0.44
N LEU A 129 3.96 -18.98 1.27
CA LEU A 129 3.78 -20.23 2.00
C LEU A 129 3.58 -21.43 1.07
N VAL A 130 2.77 -21.29 0.03
CA VAL A 130 2.56 -22.34 -0.98
C VAL A 130 3.88 -22.63 -1.71
N ASN A 131 4.63 -21.61 -2.12
CA ASN A 131 5.91 -21.78 -2.78
C ASN A 131 6.97 -22.40 -1.85
N PHE A 132 6.90 -22.13 -0.56
CA PHE A 132 7.75 -22.81 0.42
C PHE A 132 7.46 -24.32 0.48
N ALA A 133 6.17 -24.73 0.41
CA ALA A 133 5.80 -26.13 0.34
C ALA A 133 6.27 -26.81 -0.96
N TRP A 134 6.31 -26.07 -2.07
CA TRP A 134 6.81 -26.56 -3.38
C TRP A 134 8.33 -26.47 -3.54
N PHE A 135 9.04 -25.89 -2.57
CA PHE A 135 10.48 -25.67 -2.60
C PHE A 135 11.30 -26.96 -2.92
N PRO A 136 10.99 -28.16 -2.36
CA PRO A 136 11.73 -29.37 -2.70
C PRO A 136 11.64 -29.79 -4.17
N ALA A 137 10.53 -29.48 -4.85
CA ALA A 137 10.33 -29.81 -6.25
C ALA A 137 10.94 -28.79 -7.22
N TYR A 138 10.87 -27.49 -6.87
CA TYR A 138 11.30 -26.39 -7.73
C TYR A 138 12.08 -25.32 -6.94
N PRO A 139 13.25 -25.63 -6.36
CA PRO A 139 13.92 -24.75 -5.39
C PRO A 139 14.27 -23.38 -5.97
N PHE A 140 14.80 -23.32 -7.18
CA PHE A 140 15.21 -22.07 -7.81
C PHE A 140 14.01 -21.16 -8.12
N TRP A 141 12.95 -21.73 -8.66
CA TRP A 141 11.71 -21.01 -8.98
C TRP A 141 11.01 -20.51 -7.72
N SER A 142 10.84 -21.37 -6.73
CA SER A 142 10.22 -21.01 -5.46
C SER A 142 10.97 -19.91 -4.73
N MET A 143 12.31 -19.92 -4.77
CA MET A 143 13.13 -18.86 -4.17
C MET A 143 12.86 -17.49 -4.82
N ILE A 144 12.76 -17.44 -6.14
CA ILE A 144 12.45 -16.18 -6.86
C ILE A 144 11.08 -15.66 -6.45
N ILE A 145 10.06 -16.53 -6.45
CA ILE A 145 8.69 -16.12 -6.09
C ILE A 145 8.62 -15.64 -4.64
N ILE A 146 9.19 -16.38 -3.71
CA ILE A 146 9.23 -15.98 -2.28
C ILE A 146 9.94 -14.62 -2.10
N ALA A 147 11.05 -14.40 -2.81
CA ALA A 147 11.75 -13.11 -2.74
C ALA A 147 10.87 -11.95 -3.26
N VAL A 148 10.15 -12.15 -4.36
CA VAL A 148 9.19 -11.15 -4.89
C VAL A 148 8.04 -10.92 -3.91
N ASP A 149 7.46 -11.98 -3.33
CA ASP A 149 6.38 -11.88 -2.36
C ASP A 149 6.81 -11.08 -1.11
N VAL A 150 8.01 -11.35 -0.59
CA VAL A 150 8.59 -10.59 0.55
C VAL A 150 8.75 -9.12 0.18
N LEU A 151 9.20 -8.81 -1.03
CA LEU A 151 9.35 -7.44 -1.51
C LEU A 151 8.00 -6.72 -1.61
N VAL A 152 6.98 -7.40 -2.14
CA VAL A 152 5.61 -6.89 -2.23
C VAL A 152 5.04 -6.64 -0.84
N ILE A 153 5.18 -7.60 0.09
CA ILE A 153 4.73 -7.45 1.48
C ILE A 153 5.41 -6.24 2.12
N TYR A 154 6.73 -6.12 1.98
CA TYR A 154 7.48 -4.99 2.52
C TYR A 154 7.00 -3.65 1.95
N ALA A 155 6.88 -3.53 0.63
CA ALA A 155 6.42 -2.31 -0.03
C ALA A 155 5.02 -1.89 0.45
N LEU A 156 4.08 -2.83 0.54
CA LEU A 156 2.71 -2.57 0.94
C LEU A 156 2.56 -2.31 2.46
N ALA A 157 3.31 -3.00 3.30
CA ALA A 157 3.23 -2.86 4.76
C ALA A 157 3.84 -1.54 5.23
N VAL A 158 5.05 -1.23 4.77
CA VAL A 158 5.83 -0.08 5.27
C VAL A 158 5.43 1.21 4.56
N HIS A 159 5.37 1.21 3.23
CA HIS A 159 5.24 2.42 2.42
C HIS A 159 3.84 2.65 1.83
N GLY A 160 2.92 1.71 1.99
CA GLY A 160 1.58 1.84 1.43
C GLY A 160 0.75 3.02 1.98
N ARG A 161 1.14 3.64 3.10
CA ARG A 161 0.49 4.86 3.63
C ARG A 161 0.82 6.10 2.80
N GLU A 162 1.98 6.17 2.20
CA GLU A 162 2.42 7.29 1.36
C GLU A 162 1.55 7.43 0.11
N MET A 163 1.09 6.32 -0.46
CA MET A 163 0.17 6.31 -1.60
C MET A 163 -1.16 6.99 -1.30
N LYS A 164 -1.68 6.88 -0.07
CA LYS A 164 -2.94 7.52 0.34
C LYS A 164 -2.84 9.05 0.32
N SER A 165 -1.70 9.61 0.72
CA SER A 165 -1.46 11.06 0.68
C SER A 165 -1.28 11.55 -0.75
N PHE A 166 -0.59 10.79 -1.59
CA PHE A 166 -0.39 11.09 -2.99
C PHE A 166 -1.71 11.10 -3.78
N SER A 167 -2.55 10.07 -3.61
CA SER A 167 -3.85 9.96 -4.28
C SER A 167 -4.79 11.12 -3.92
N ARG A 168 -4.78 11.60 -2.67
CA ARG A 168 -5.59 12.75 -2.26
C ARG A 168 -5.18 14.06 -2.95
N ARG A 169 -3.89 14.26 -3.19
CA ARG A 169 -3.37 15.45 -3.89
C ARG A 169 -3.70 15.46 -5.38
N ALA A 170 -3.78 14.29 -6.00
CA ALA A 170 -4.12 14.17 -7.41
C ALA A 170 -5.60 14.47 -7.73
N THR A 171 -6.46 14.48 -6.71
CA THR A 171 -7.92 14.70 -6.83
C THR A 171 -8.39 16.05 -6.28
N SER A 172 -7.50 16.87 -5.71
CA SER A 172 -7.75 18.24 -5.24
C SER A 172 -7.27 19.28 -6.25
#